data_98f9e0957158e80bf1d3924087b610f1
#
_entry.id   98f9e0957158e80bf1d3924087b610f1
#
_cell.length_a   1.000
_cell.length_b   1.000
_cell.length_c   1.000
_cell.angle_alpha   90.00
_cell.angle_beta   90.00
_cell.angle_gamma   90.00
#
_symmetry.space_group_name_H-M   'P 1'
#
loop_
_entity.id
_entity.type
_entity.pdbx_description
1 polymer ?
#
loop_
_entity_poly.entity_id
_entity_poly.type
_entity_poly.pdbx_seq_one_letter_code
_entity_poly.pdbx_strand_id
1 'polypeptide(L)'
;MAAPLRPALALAFGREKWAFVPAVADVNAPTVAEVTAATGLDLSCFLYESSARPSASTSMVELPRLICDTYSYENPGATKITGGEARFAVDPQGATNSTGKKAWEKLPAGTTGFLVARFGIDVNTDFAAGQFVSVYPVKFGAPLVVKEGDGEGATVAGSSCAMAA
;
A
#
# COMPACT_ATOMS: atom_id res chain seq x y z
N MET A 1 15.53 -36.01 16.12
CA MET A 1 15.28 -34.90 15.20
C MET A 1 14.64 -33.77 15.97
N ALA A 2 15.19 -32.55 15.92
CA ALA A 2 14.53 -31.40 16.52
C ALA A 2 13.27 -31.07 15.71
N ALA A 3 12.16 -30.73 16.39
CA ALA A 3 10.94 -30.31 15.70
C ALA A 3 11.23 -29.04 14.89
N PRO A 4 10.67 -28.90 13.68
CA PRO A 4 10.86 -27.69 12.87
C PRO A 4 10.30 -26.48 13.63
N LEU A 5 11.14 -25.45 13.81
CA LEU A 5 10.75 -24.19 14.42
C LEU A 5 9.74 -23.47 13.50
N ARG A 6 8.53 -23.23 14.01
CA ARG A 6 7.57 -22.33 13.34
C ARG A 6 7.93 -20.89 13.66
N PRO A 7 8.06 -20.02 12.65
CA PRO A 7 8.22 -18.59 12.91
C PRO A 7 6.98 -18.02 13.59
N ALA A 8 7.17 -17.04 14.47
CA ALA A 8 6.06 -16.29 15.03
C ALA A 8 5.36 -15.50 13.89
N LEU A 9 4.03 -15.65 13.79
CA LEU A 9 3.24 -14.92 12.82
C LEU A 9 2.91 -13.54 13.37
N ALA A 10 3.22 -12.50 12.61
CA ALA A 10 2.76 -11.15 12.90
C ALA A 10 1.28 -11.02 12.50
N LEU A 11 0.44 -10.55 13.43
CA LEU A 11 -0.96 -10.23 13.13
C LEU A 11 -1.05 -8.87 12.46
N ALA A 12 -1.84 -8.75 11.41
CA ALA A 12 -2.06 -7.48 10.69
C ALA A 12 -3.23 -6.67 11.29
N PHE A 13 -4.28 -7.33 11.76
CA PHE A 13 -5.48 -6.67 12.27
C PHE A 13 -5.17 -5.73 13.44
N GLY A 14 -5.46 -4.42 13.27
CA GLY A 14 -5.11 -3.36 14.22
C GLY A 14 -3.62 -3.09 14.37
N ARG A 15 -2.79 -3.71 13.55
CA ARG A 15 -1.31 -3.62 13.59
C ARG A 15 -0.69 -3.25 12.25
N GLU A 16 -1.45 -2.53 11.47
CA GLU A 16 -1.06 -2.05 10.15
C GLU A 16 -1.13 -0.52 10.16
N LYS A 17 -0.02 0.15 9.87
CA LYS A 17 0.04 1.61 9.80
C LYS A 17 0.52 2.06 8.43
N TRP A 18 -0.24 2.97 7.82
CA TRP A 18 0.04 3.50 6.50
C TRP A 18 0.22 5.02 6.56
N ALA A 19 1.21 5.52 5.86
CA ALA A 19 1.42 6.94 5.67
C ALA A 19 1.69 7.26 4.20
N PHE A 20 1.16 8.37 3.71
CA PHE A 20 1.57 8.99 2.46
C PHE A 20 2.63 10.05 2.73
N VAL A 21 3.73 10.02 1.99
CA VAL A 21 4.86 10.94 2.11
C VAL A 21 5.21 11.46 0.73
N PRO A 22 5.30 12.79 0.51
CA PRO A 22 5.56 13.35 -0.80
C PRO A 22 6.99 13.12 -1.29
N ALA A 23 7.94 12.93 -0.39
CA ALA A 23 9.35 12.71 -0.73
C ALA A 23 10.04 11.82 0.32
N VAL A 24 10.87 10.91 -0.17
CA VAL A 24 11.78 10.06 0.62
C VAL A 24 13.12 10.06 -0.10
N ALA A 25 14.21 10.36 0.60
CA ALA A 25 15.54 10.46 0.00
C ALA A 25 16.09 9.08 -0.38
N ASP A 26 15.89 8.08 0.46
CA ASP A 26 16.30 6.70 0.20
C ASP A 26 15.14 5.74 0.54
N VAL A 27 14.57 5.11 -0.48
CA VAL A 27 13.45 4.16 -0.32
C VAL A 27 13.82 2.92 0.48
N ASN A 28 15.10 2.57 0.57
CA ASN A 28 15.60 1.43 1.33
C ASN A 28 15.89 1.78 2.80
N ALA A 29 16.03 3.07 3.11
CA ALA A 29 16.36 3.57 4.45
C ALA A 29 15.61 4.87 4.77
N PRO A 30 14.27 4.89 4.75
CA PRO A 30 13.52 6.11 5.05
C PRO A 30 13.75 6.53 6.50
N THR A 31 13.90 7.82 6.72
CA THR A 31 14.06 8.36 8.08
C THR A 31 12.69 8.57 8.74
N VAL A 32 12.66 8.50 10.07
CA VAL A 32 11.43 8.79 10.85
C VAL A 32 10.91 10.20 10.54
N ALA A 33 11.81 11.18 10.40
CA ALA A 33 11.45 12.56 10.09
C ALA A 33 10.74 12.69 8.72
N GLU A 34 11.15 11.95 7.71
CA GLU A 34 10.47 11.91 6.41
C GLU A 34 9.09 11.29 6.51
N VAL A 35 8.98 10.14 7.20
CA VAL A 35 7.72 9.39 7.31
C VAL A 35 6.68 10.14 8.14
N THR A 36 7.11 10.93 9.13
CA THR A 36 6.21 11.72 10.00
C THR A 36 6.11 13.19 9.59
N ALA A 37 6.63 13.55 8.42
CA ALA A 37 6.61 14.94 7.95
C ALA A 37 5.18 15.50 7.89
N ALA A 38 5.01 16.75 8.31
CA ALA A 38 3.72 17.44 8.30
C ALA A 38 3.11 17.61 6.88
N THR A 39 3.95 17.50 5.84
CA THR A 39 3.53 17.50 4.44
C THR A 39 2.86 16.19 4.01
N GLY A 40 3.13 15.11 4.73
CA GLY A 40 2.51 13.80 4.54
C GLY A 40 1.11 13.70 5.15
N LEU A 41 0.57 12.49 5.14
CA LEU A 41 -0.71 12.15 5.75
C LEU A 41 -0.66 10.73 6.32
N ASP A 42 -0.96 10.58 7.62
CA ASP A 42 -1.27 9.27 8.18
C ASP A 42 -2.60 8.78 7.60
N LEU A 43 -2.53 7.68 6.86
CA LEU A 43 -3.67 7.10 6.16
C LEU A 43 -4.33 5.95 6.94
N SER A 44 -3.79 5.55 8.08
CA SER A 44 -4.19 4.33 8.79
C SER A 44 -5.67 4.31 9.18
N CYS A 45 -6.24 5.46 9.53
CA CYS A 45 -7.65 5.60 9.88
C CYS A 45 -8.52 6.10 8.72
N PHE A 46 -7.96 6.28 7.53
CA PHE A 46 -8.69 6.69 6.34
C PHE A 46 -8.90 5.53 5.36
N LEU A 47 -7.91 4.63 5.23
CA LEU A 47 -7.96 3.53 4.28
C LEU A 47 -8.88 2.40 4.78
N TYR A 48 -9.65 1.84 3.86
CA TYR A 48 -10.33 0.56 4.10
C TYR A 48 -9.34 -0.60 4.04
N GLU A 49 -9.57 -1.65 4.82
CA GLU A 49 -8.65 -2.78 5.04
C GLU A 49 -8.14 -3.45 3.75
N SER A 50 -8.97 -3.51 2.72
CA SER A 50 -8.63 -4.16 1.45
C SER A 50 -7.91 -3.26 0.45
N SER A 51 -7.62 -2.01 0.82
CA SER A 51 -7.10 -1.01 -0.11
C SER A 51 -5.58 -0.85 -0.08
N ALA A 52 -5.04 -0.17 -1.08
CA ALA A 52 -3.64 0.25 -1.20
C ALA A 52 -2.60 -0.88 -1.07
N ARG A 53 -2.91 -2.08 -1.59
CA ARG A 53 -2.01 -3.23 -1.53
C ARG A 53 -1.28 -3.43 -2.86
N PRO A 54 -0.06 -2.90 -3.02
CA PRO A 54 0.77 -3.20 -4.17
C PRO A 54 1.04 -4.69 -4.26
N SER A 55 1.05 -5.22 -5.48
CA SER A 55 1.38 -6.61 -5.76
C SER A 55 2.49 -6.72 -6.78
N ALA A 56 3.30 -7.75 -6.66
CA ALA A 56 4.34 -8.07 -7.62
C ALA A 56 4.05 -9.43 -8.27
N SER A 57 4.17 -9.50 -9.58
CA SER A 57 4.07 -10.74 -10.34
C SER A 57 5.27 -10.87 -11.26
N THR A 58 5.89 -12.05 -11.27
CA THR A 58 7.01 -12.37 -12.17
C THR A 58 6.49 -13.28 -13.26
N SER A 59 6.70 -12.90 -14.53
CA SER A 59 6.39 -13.78 -15.65
C SER A 59 7.37 -14.93 -15.70
N MET A 60 6.91 -16.10 -16.10
CA MET A 60 7.77 -17.24 -16.40
C MET A 60 7.94 -17.35 -17.91
N VAL A 61 9.15 -17.56 -18.36
CA VAL A 61 9.51 -17.71 -19.78
C VAL A 61 9.94 -19.14 -20.01
N GLU A 62 9.18 -19.86 -20.84
CA GLU A 62 9.52 -21.22 -21.22
C GLU A 62 10.78 -21.22 -22.11
N LEU A 63 11.75 -22.06 -21.78
CA LEU A 63 12.96 -22.24 -22.58
C LEU A 63 12.69 -23.15 -23.77
N PRO A 64 13.30 -22.87 -24.95
CA PRO A 64 13.19 -23.78 -26.11
C PRO A 64 13.73 -25.15 -25.74
N ARG A 65 12.96 -26.19 -26.08
CA ARG A 65 13.31 -27.57 -25.84
C ARG A 65 14.18 -28.14 -27.00
N LEU A 66 15.22 -28.86 -26.64
CA LEU A 66 15.96 -29.67 -27.60
C LEU A 66 15.20 -30.99 -27.86
N ILE A 67 15.48 -31.63 -28.98
CA ILE A 67 14.83 -32.90 -29.36
C ILE A 67 15.06 -34.03 -28.33
N CYS A 68 16.18 -33.96 -27.59
CA CYS A 68 16.55 -34.91 -26.55
C CYS A 68 15.95 -34.57 -25.15
N ASP A 69 15.30 -33.41 -25.01
CA ASP A 69 14.77 -33.00 -23.71
C ASP A 69 13.46 -33.74 -23.40
N THR A 70 13.41 -34.39 -22.25
CA THR A 70 12.22 -35.06 -21.74
C THR A 70 11.34 -34.11 -20.94
N TYR A 71 11.91 -32.96 -20.45
CA TYR A 71 11.26 -31.97 -19.62
C TYR A 71 11.32 -30.59 -20.25
N SER A 72 10.35 -29.74 -19.95
CA SER A 72 10.40 -28.30 -20.21
C SER A 72 10.88 -27.57 -18.98
N TYR A 73 11.65 -26.52 -19.21
CA TYR A 73 12.17 -25.64 -18.13
C TYR A 73 11.68 -24.23 -18.36
N GLU A 74 11.40 -23.54 -17.25
CA GLU A 74 11.00 -22.14 -17.26
C GLU A 74 12.01 -21.29 -16.49
N ASN A 75 12.30 -20.09 -16.99
CA ASN A 75 13.10 -19.11 -16.28
C ASN A 75 12.23 -17.94 -15.82
N PRO A 76 12.51 -17.35 -14.64
CA PRO A 76 11.90 -16.10 -14.25
C PRO A 76 12.21 -14.99 -15.26
N GLY A 77 11.17 -14.36 -15.76
CA GLY A 77 11.25 -13.22 -16.69
C GLY A 77 11.10 -11.88 -15.96
N ALA A 78 10.43 -10.93 -16.61
CA ALA A 78 10.22 -9.60 -16.03
C ALA A 78 9.27 -9.63 -14.83
N THR A 79 9.61 -8.88 -13.79
CA THR A 79 8.73 -8.63 -12.65
C THR A 79 7.92 -7.37 -12.89
N LYS A 80 6.60 -7.47 -12.81
CA LYS A 80 5.66 -6.36 -12.88
C LYS A 80 5.18 -6.04 -11.47
N ILE A 81 5.33 -4.78 -11.07
CA ILE A 81 4.72 -4.25 -9.86
C ILE A 81 3.44 -3.52 -10.25
N THR A 82 2.34 -3.87 -9.60
CA THR A 82 1.04 -3.25 -9.82
C THR A 82 0.62 -2.56 -8.52
N GLY A 83 0.32 -1.27 -8.59
CA GLY A 83 -0.29 -0.54 -7.49
C GLY A 83 -1.74 -1.02 -7.29
N GLY A 84 -2.18 -1.02 -6.04
CA GLY A 84 -3.56 -1.31 -5.70
C GLY A 84 -4.46 -0.09 -5.88
N GLU A 85 -5.74 -0.28 -5.64
CA GLU A 85 -6.70 0.80 -5.52
C GLU A 85 -6.71 1.31 -4.08
N ALA A 86 -6.51 2.62 -3.89
CA ALA A 86 -6.65 3.25 -2.58
C ALA A 86 -8.11 3.63 -2.37
N ARG A 87 -8.80 2.94 -1.47
CA ARG A 87 -10.15 3.26 -1.02
C ARG A 87 -10.09 3.88 0.36
N PHE A 88 -10.65 5.05 0.51
CA PHE A 88 -10.58 5.81 1.75
C PHE A 88 -11.93 6.42 2.11
N ALA A 89 -12.20 6.54 3.39
CA ALA A 89 -13.41 7.16 3.89
C ALA A 89 -13.43 8.64 3.48
N VAL A 90 -14.56 9.09 2.95
CA VAL A 90 -14.76 10.49 2.57
C VAL A 90 -16.13 10.98 3.01
N ASP A 91 -16.20 12.21 3.49
CA ASP A 91 -17.44 12.97 3.64
C ASP A 91 -17.50 14.03 2.53
N PRO A 92 -18.24 13.80 1.44
CA PRO A 92 -18.30 14.73 0.32
C PRO A 92 -18.91 16.10 0.70
N GLN A 93 -19.75 16.15 1.74
CA GLN A 93 -20.44 17.34 2.23
C GLN A 93 -19.68 18.04 3.38
N GLY A 94 -18.61 17.41 3.87
CA GLY A 94 -17.78 17.97 4.93
C GLY A 94 -17.12 19.29 4.54
N ALA A 95 -16.79 20.11 5.52
CA ALA A 95 -16.05 21.35 5.29
C ALA A 95 -14.63 21.06 4.76
N THR A 96 -14.05 22.02 4.04
CA THR A 96 -12.65 21.98 3.61
C THR A 96 -11.72 21.78 4.82
N ASN A 97 -10.69 20.96 4.64
CA ASN A 97 -9.75 20.55 5.70
C ASN A 97 -10.38 19.77 6.88
N SER A 98 -11.66 19.38 6.79
CA SER A 98 -12.25 18.48 7.78
C SER A 98 -11.59 17.11 7.73
N THR A 99 -11.61 16.37 8.85
CA THR A 99 -11.06 15.02 8.92
C THR A 99 -11.65 14.12 7.81
N GLY A 100 -12.94 14.24 7.53
CA GLY A 100 -13.61 13.45 6.47
C GLY A 100 -13.18 13.79 5.03
N LYS A 101 -12.50 14.92 4.81
CA LYS A 101 -12.01 15.31 3.47
C LYS A 101 -10.49 15.26 3.31
N LYS A 102 -9.73 15.07 4.38
CA LYS A 102 -8.25 15.16 4.32
C LYS A 102 -7.63 14.24 3.27
N ALA A 103 -8.04 12.99 3.21
CA ALA A 103 -7.49 12.05 2.23
C ALA A 103 -7.84 12.46 0.79
N TRP A 104 -9.08 12.89 0.57
CA TRP A 104 -9.55 13.38 -0.73
C TRP A 104 -8.76 14.60 -1.23
N GLU A 105 -8.51 15.55 -0.34
CA GLU A 105 -7.82 16.80 -0.66
C GLU A 105 -6.31 16.62 -0.83
N LYS A 106 -5.71 15.66 -0.10
CA LYS A 106 -4.26 15.37 -0.16
C LYS A 106 -3.86 14.48 -1.33
N LEU A 107 -4.79 13.69 -1.87
CA LEU A 107 -4.52 12.69 -2.90
C LEU A 107 -5.29 12.98 -4.21
N PRO A 108 -5.21 14.21 -4.78
CA PRO A 108 -5.82 14.51 -6.06
C PRO A 108 -5.10 13.75 -7.19
N ALA A 109 -5.76 13.71 -8.36
CA ALA A 109 -5.20 13.11 -9.57
C ALA A 109 -3.80 13.65 -9.89
N GLY A 110 -2.88 12.75 -10.19
CA GLY A 110 -1.50 13.08 -10.54
C GLY A 110 -0.56 13.29 -9.34
N THR A 111 -1.05 13.22 -8.10
CA THR A 111 -0.19 13.28 -6.91
C THR A 111 0.81 12.13 -6.94
N THR A 112 2.09 12.46 -6.84
CA THR A 112 3.19 11.50 -6.74
C THR A 112 3.78 11.54 -5.34
N GLY A 113 4.30 10.41 -4.88
CA GLY A 113 4.94 10.28 -3.58
C GLY A 113 5.18 8.82 -3.23
N PHE A 114 5.21 8.55 -1.95
CA PHE A 114 5.49 7.22 -1.42
C PHE A 114 4.41 6.82 -0.42
N LEU A 115 3.95 5.58 -0.52
CA LEU A 115 3.19 4.92 0.53
C LEU A 115 4.17 4.15 1.41
N VAL A 116 4.15 4.44 2.69
CA VAL A 116 4.97 3.77 3.69
C VAL A 116 4.05 2.91 4.54
N ALA A 117 4.32 1.60 4.58
CA ALA A 117 3.54 0.62 5.33
C ALA A 117 4.39 -0.02 6.42
N ARG A 118 3.84 -0.15 7.62
CA ARG A 118 4.40 -0.89 8.73
C ARG A 118 3.40 -1.93 9.22
N PHE A 119 3.87 -3.15 9.44
CA PHE A 119 3.04 -4.27 9.90
C PHE A 119 3.55 -4.83 11.24
N GLY A 120 2.66 -5.43 12.01
CA GLY A 120 2.99 -6.19 13.22
C GLY A 120 3.11 -5.36 14.50
N ILE A 121 3.01 -4.05 14.44
CA ILE A 121 3.03 -3.13 15.60
C ILE A 121 1.71 -2.39 15.65
N ASP A 122 1.17 -2.19 16.86
CA ASP A 122 -0.11 -1.49 17.08
C ASP A 122 -0.19 -0.18 16.25
N VAL A 123 -1.34 0.04 15.62
CA VAL A 123 -1.57 1.19 14.73
C VAL A 123 -1.37 2.54 15.43
N ASN A 124 -1.69 2.60 16.73
CA ASN A 124 -1.54 3.82 17.54
C ASN A 124 -0.09 4.12 17.94
N THR A 125 0.83 3.15 17.75
CA THR A 125 2.25 3.38 18.00
C THR A 125 2.85 4.21 16.87
N ASP A 126 3.61 5.25 17.18
CA ASP A 126 4.27 6.06 16.19
C ASP A 126 5.39 5.31 15.46
N PHE A 127 5.77 5.81 14.27
CA PHE A 127 6.95 5.32 13.58
C PHE A 127 8.20 5.64 14.41
N ALA A 128 9.09 4.65 14.53
CA ALA A 128 10.33 4.79 15.29
C ALA A 128 11.51 4.16 14.54
N ALA A 129 12.72 4.63 14.85
CA ALA A 129 13.92 4.09 14.27
C ALA A 129 14.07 2.59 14.57
N GLY A 130 14.60 1.83 13.61
CA GLY A 130 14.78 0.38 13.73
C GLY A 130 13.53 -0.45 13.42
N GLN A 131 12.39 0.16 13.12
CA GLN A 131 11.22 -0.56 12.65
C GLN A 131 11.35 -0.90 11.16
N PHE A 132 10.91 -2.10 10.79
CA PHE A 132 10.79 -2.47 9.39
C PHE A 132 9.57 -1.79 8.77
N VAL A 133 9.79 -1.12 7.65
CA VAL A 133 8.74 -0.49 6.85
C VAL A 133 8.92 -0.85 5.38
N SER A 134 7.83 -0.94 4.66
CA SER A 134 7.83 -1.09 3.21
C SER A 134 7.50 0.25 2.56
N VAL A 135 8.29 0.67 1.57
CA VAL A 135 8.11 1.94 0.87
C VAL A 135 7.75 1.66 -0.58
N TYR A 136 6.62 2.19 -1.02
CA TYR A 136 6.11 1.99 -2.37
C TYR A 136 6.01 3.34 -3.08
N PRO A 137 6.76 3.59 -4.16
CA PRO A 137 6.55 4.77 -4.99
C PRO A 137 5.17 4.66 -5.65
N VAL A 138 4.38 5.73 -5.59
CA VAL A 138 3.02 5.73 -6.12
C VAL A 138 2.70 7.03 -6.84
N LYS A 139 1.78 6.90 -7.81
CA LYS A 139 1.11 8.02 -8.45
C LYS A 139 -0.38 7.77 -8.40
N PHE A 140 -1.12 8.70 -7.84
CA PHE A 140 -2.57 8.59 -7.72
C PHE A 140 -3.28 8.99 -9.01
N GLY A 141 -4.27 8.19 -9.40
CA GLY A 141 -5.22 8.49 -10.45
C GLY A 141 -6.31 9.46 -9.96
N ALA A 142 -7.30 9.73 -10.82
CA ALA A 142 -8.43 10.56 -10.45
C ALA A 142 -9.27 9.88 -9.36
N PRO A 143 -9.52 10.54 -8.21
CA PRO A 143 -10.40 10.00 -7.20
C PRO A 143 -11.86 10.08 -7.65
N LEU A 144 -12.63 9.04 -7.33
CA LEU A 144 -14.07 8.97 -7.55
C LEU A 144 -14.77 8.72 -6.22
N VAL A 145 -15.95 9.32 -6.07
CA VAL A 145 -16.81 9.01 -4.92
C VAL A 145 -17.62 7.77 -5.26
N VAL A 146 -17.49 6.74 -4.46
CA VAL A 146 -18.15 5.44 -4.63
C VAL A 146 -18.87 5.03 -3.35
N LYS A 147 -19.80 4.11 -3.48
CA LYS A 147 -20.45 3.46 -2.34
C LYS A 147 -19.61 2.24 -1.95
N GLU A 148 -19.21 2.16 -0.69
CA GLU A 148 -18.49 1.01 -0.14
C GLU A 148 -19.42 0.14 0.72
N GLY A 149 -19.43 -1.16 0.45
CA GLY A 149 -20.32 -2.12 1.08
C GLY A 149 -21.69 -2.23 0.42
N ASP A 150 -22.46 -3.22 0.86
CA ASP A 150 -23.78 -3.53 0.34
C ASP A 150 -24.88 -3.27 1.39
N GLY A 151 -26.04 -2.83 0.91
CA GLY A 151 -27.24 -2.65 1.74
C GLY A 151 -27.13 -1.48 2.73
N GLU A 152 -27.70 -1.67 3.92
CA GLU A 152 -27.85 -0.62 4.92
C GLU A 152 -26.53 -0.20 5.60
N GLY A 153 -25.51 -1.07 5.54
CA GLY A 153 -24.18 -0.76 6.07
C GLY A 153 -23.25 -0.07 5.10
N ALA A 154 -23.74 0.33 3.91
CA ALA A 154 -22.91 0.97 2.91
C ALA A 154 -22.51 2.39 3.31
N THR A 155 -21.24 2.74 3.07
CA THR A 155 -20.67 4.06 3.36
C THR A 155 -20.18 4.72 2.07
N VAL A 156 -19.92 6.01 2.13
CA VAL A 156 -19.33 6.75 1.02
C VAL A 156 -17.82 6.67 1.13
N ALA A 157 -17.17 6.30 0.04
CA ALA A 157 -15.72 6.23 -0.05
C ALA A 157 -15.20 7.02 -1.23
N GLY A 158 -14.00 7.55 -1.09
CA GLY A 158 -13.17 7.97 -2.21
C GLY A 158 -12.39 6.77 -2.72
N SER A 159 -12.34 6.59 -4.02
CA SER A 159 -11.53 5.55 -4.67
C SER A 159 -10.57 6.21 -5.64
N SER A 160 -9.30 5.90 -5.52
CA SER A 160 -8.24 6.39 -6.40
C SER A 160 -7.28 5.24 -6.69
N CYS A 161 -6.95 5.06 -7.96
CA CYS A 161 -5.95 4.06 -8.34
C CYS A 161 -4.56 4.57 -7.96
N ALA A 162 -3.90 3.85 -7.06
CA ALA A 162 -2.50 4.07 -6.73
C ALA A 162 -1.65 3.19 -7.66
N MET A 163 -0.86 3.80 -8.52
CA MET A 163 0.05 3.08 -9.41
C MET A 163 1.47 3.20 -8.88
N ALA A 164 2.23 2.09 -8.90
CA ALA A 164 3.68 2.15 -8.70
C ALA A 164 4.30 2.97 -9.84
N ALA A 165 5.19 3.88 -9.48
CA ALA A 165 5.92 4.71 -10.43
C ALA A 165 7.23 4.05 -10.86
#